data_7d1039a545c173b6e62ba7449a59b276
#
_entry.id   7d1039a545c173b6e62ba7449a59b276
#
_cell.length_a   1.000
_cell.length_b   1.000
_cell.length_c   1.000
_cell.angle_alpha   90.00
_cell.angle_beta   90.00
_cell.angle_gamma   90.00
#
_symmetry.space_group_name_H-M   'P 1'
#
loop_
_entity.id
_entity.type
_entity.pdbx_description
1 polymer ?
#
loop_
_entity_poly.entity_id
_entity_poly.type
_entity_poly.pdbx_seq_one_letter_code
_entity_poly.pdbx_strand_id
1 'polypeptide(L)'
;MAETLYDKLMSAHIVREQDGATLIYIDRQLIHEVTSPQAFEGLTLSGRKLWRNKSNLAVPDHNVPTTERSSGVNSITDPVSRLQVETLDKNCKTFDINEIQMNDIRQGIVHVIGPEQGATLPGMSIVCGDSHTTTHGALGALAFGIGTSEVEHVLATGCLWQNKAKNMKIEVNGDLGDNISAKDLALYVIGKIGTAGGTGFAIEFCGTAIQSMSIEGRMTLCNMSIEAGAKVGIVAVDDKTVDYVKGRPFTPIDENWDLALEYWKTLHSDDDAHFDKSIVIDASMIKPQVTWGTSPEMVVDINGSTPDPEKEKDQVKAESIRNALKYIHLKPNTSLSSVAIDKVFIGSCTNSRIEDLRIAASVAKGKKIADNIKLALVVPGSGLVKQQAEAEGLDEIFKDAGFEWREPGCSMCLAMNA
;
A
#
# COMPACT_ATOMS: atom_id res chain seq x y z
N MET A 1 12.51 28.35 9.39
CA MET A 1 11.98 27.58 10.53
C MET A 1 12.31 26.12 10.24
N ALA A 2 12.57 25.33 11.26
CA ALA A 2 12.78 23.90 11.05
C ALA A 2 11.49 23.26 10.54
N GLU A 3 11.61 22.38 9.55
CA GLU A 3 10.48 21.79 8.83
C GLU A 3 10.52 20.26 8.93
N THR A 4 9.34 19.64 9.05
CA THR A 4 9.22 18.19 8.90
C THR A 4 9.37 17.80 7.43
N LEU A 5 9.64 16.51 7.16
CA LEU A 5 9.66 16.00 5.79
C LEU A 5 8.32 16.29 5.07
N TYR A 6 7.20 16.08 5.77
CA TYR A 6 5.87 16.41 5.21
C TYR A 6 5.73 17.89 4.86
N ASP A 7 6.21 18.80 5.72
CA ASP A 7 6.17 20.25 5.45
C ASP A 7 7.02 20.61 4.22
N LYS A 8 8.23 20.08 4.12
CA LYS A 8 9.11 20.28 2.95
C LYS A 8 8.46 19.79 1.66
N LEU A 9 7.87 18.59 1.69
CA LEU A 9 7.16 18.03 0.53
C LEU A 9 5.95 18.88 0.15
N MET A 10 5.12 19.30 1.12
CA MET A 10 4.00 20.18 0.84
C MET A 10 4.45 21.51 0.25
N SER A 11 5.43 22.17 0.88
CA SER A 11 5.94 23.49 0.45
C SER A 11 6.50 23.47 -0.98
N ALA A 12 7.16 22.36 -1.38
CA ALA A 12 7.69 22.19 -2.73
C ALA A 12 6.59 22.11 -3.82
N HIS A 13 5.35 21.78 -3.44
CA HIS A 13 4.25 21.57 -4.40
C HIS A 13 3.16 22.65 -4.33
N ILE A 14 3.28 23.68 -3.48
CA ILE A 14 2.28 24.74 -3.36
C ILE A 14 2.20 25.56 -4.65
N VAL A 15 1.02 25.59 -5.24
CA VAL A 15 0.68 26.46 -6.37
C VAL A 15 -0.02 27.72 -5.87
N ARG A 16 -0.93 27.56 -4.91
CA ARG A 16 -1.74 28.66 -4.34
C ARG A 16 -2.32 28.26 -2.99
N GLU A 17 -2.48 29.25 -2.13
CA GLU A 17 -3.26 29.11 -0.88
C GLU A 17 -4.48 30.03 -0.94
N GLN A 18 -5.62 29.53 -0.49
CA GLN A 18 -6.88 30.28 -0.46
C GLN A 18 -7.82 29.72 0.60
N ASP A 19 -8.36 30.58 1.45
CA ASP A 19 -9.38 30.25 2.47
C ASP A 19 -9.00 29.07 3.38
N GLY A 20 -7.70 28.93 3.68
CA GLY A 20 -7.16 27.84 4.53
C GLY A 20 -6.92 26.52 3.79
N ALA A 21 -7.27 26.43 2.51
CA ALA A 21 -6.93 25.30 1.65
C ALA A 21 -5.70 25.61 0.79
N THR A 22 -4.94 24.60 0.43
CA THR A 22 -3.73 24.68 -0.39
C THR A 22 -3.94 23.95 -1.70
N LEU A 23 -3.77 24.64 -2.83
CA LEU A 23 -3.69 24.02 -4.14
C LEU A 23 -2.27 23.51 -4.35
N ILE A 24 -2.11 22.22 -4.49
CA ILE A 24 -0.80 21.59 -4.73
C ILE A 24 -0.73 21.04 -6.15
N TYR A 25 0.47 21.08 -6.74
CA TYR A 25 0.79 20.42 -8.00
C TYR A 25 0.98 18.93 -7.77
N ILE A 26 0.55 18.11 -8.73
CA ILE A 26 0.66 16.65 -8.70
C ILE A 26 1.62 16.19 -9.81
N ASP A 27 2.75 15.59 -9.42
CA ASP A 27 3.78 15.11 -10.34
C ASP A 27 3.36 13.84 -11.05
N ARG A 28 2.68 12.93 -10.34
CA ARG A 28 2.29 11.62 -10.84
C ARG A 28 0.87 11.26 -10.43
N GLN A 29 0.07 10.85 -11.40
CA GLN A 29 -1.20 10.18 -11.13
C GLN A 29 -1.12 8.73 -11.60
N LEU A 30 -1.38 7.81 -10.68
CA LEU A 30 -1.56 6.40 -10.97
C LEU A 30 -3.05 6.13 -11.22
N ILE A 31 -3.35 5.30 -12.20
CA ILE A 31 -4.71 5.08 -12.67
C ILE A 31 -4.98 3.58 -12.76
N HIS A 32 -6.15 3.15 -12.29
CA HIS A 32 -6.64 1.80 -12.48
C HIS A 32 -8.11 1.80 -12.95
N GLU A 33 -8.62 0.64 -13.32
CA GLU A 33 -9.90 0.48 -14.01
C GLU A 33 -11.14 0.80 -13.15
N VAL A 34 -11.04 0.77 -11.81
CA VAL A 34 -12.22 0.91 -10.95
C VAL A 34 -12.64 2.36 -10.78
N THR A 35 -11.71 3.28 -10.54
CA THR A 35 -12.01 4.69 -10.18
C THR A 35 -11.83 5.67 -11.34
N SER A 36 -11.40 5.21 -12.51
CA SER A 36 -11.10 6.08 -13.64
C SER A 36 -12.22 6.26 -14.69
N PRO A 37 -13.16 5.33 -14.88
CA PRO A 37 -14.14 5.44 -15.99
C PRO A 37 -14.93 6.75 -15.96
N GLN A 38 -15.52 7.12 -14.83
CA GLN A 38 -16.32 8.33 -14.68
C GLN A 38 -15.47 9.61 -14.79
N ALA A 39 -14.21 9.57 -14.36
CA ALA A 39 -13.28 10.71 -14.49
C ALA A 39 -13.01 11.02 -15.98
N PHE A 40 -12.77 10.01 -16.80
CA PHE A 40 -12.58 10.18 -18.23
C PHE A 40 -13.89 10.57 -18.96
N GLU A 41 -15.02 10.04 -18.52
CA GLU A 41 -16.33 10.43 -19.03
C GLU A 41 -16.58 11.93 -18.76
N GLY A 42 -16.32 12.41 -17.54
CA GLY A 42 -16.44 13.81 -17.17
C GLY A 42 -15.57 14.74 -18.03
N LEU A 43 -14.31 14.35 -18.29
CA LEU A 43 -13.43 15.08 -19.21
C LEU A 43 -14.01 15.15 -20.63
N THR A 44 -14.52 14.02 -21.13
CA THR A 44 -15.09 13.93 -22.48
C THR A 44 -16.33 14.79 -22.61
N LEU A 45 -17.27 14.70 -21.66
CA LEU A 45 -18.51 15.49 -21.65
C LEU A 45 -18.25 17.00 -21.53
N SER A 46 -17.23 17.39 -20.77
CA SER A 46 -16.83 18.79 -20.60
C SER A 46 -15.93 19.32 -21.72
N GLY A 47 -15.52 18.47 -22.65
CA GLY A 47 -14.60 18.82 -23.75
C GLY A 47 -13.20 19.21 -23.28
N ARG A 48 -12.81 18.77 -22.08
CA ARG A 48 -11.49 19.08 -21.49
C ARG A 48 -10.42 18.11 -21.96
N LYS A 49 -9.20 18.64 -22.11
CA LYS A 49 -8.00 17.87 -22.41
C LYS A 49 -7.23 17.55 -21.12
N LEU A 50 -6.39 16.53 -21.18
CA LEU A 50 -5.43 16.28 -20.10
C LEU A 50 -4.41 17.42 -20.03
N TRP A 51 -4.03 17.76 -18.80
CA TRP A 51 -2.95 18.73 -18.56
C TRP A 51 -1.59 18.17 -19.01
N ARG A 52 -1.24 16.97 -18.57
CA ARG A 52 0.00 16.26 -18.93
C ARG A 52 -0.25 14.76 -19.01
N ASN A 53 -0.38 14.23 -20.22
CA ASN A 53 -0.62 12.80 -20.41
C ASN A 53 0.53 11.92 -19.87
N LYS A 54 1.78 12.36 -19.99
CA LYS A 54 2.97 11.63 -19.53
C LYS A 54 3.14 11.56 -17.99
N SER A 55 2.45 12.39 -17.24
CA SER A 55 2.42 12.31 -15.78
C SER A 55 1.51 11.20 -15.26
N ASN A 56 0.76 10.56 -16.14
CA ASN A 56 -0.17 9.48 -15.80
C ASN A 56 0.42 8.12 -16.18
N LEU A 57 0.23 7.14 -15.30
CA LEU A 57 0.56 5.74 -15.54
C LEU A 57 -0.64 4.89 -15.17
N ALA A 58 -1.15 4.10 -16.11
CA ALA A 58 -2.31 3.26 -15.92
C ALA A 58 -1.95 1.77 -15.89
N VAL A 59 -2.69 1.01 -15.09
CA VAL A 59 -2.60 -0.45 -15.04
C VAL A 59 -3.93 -1.03 -14.55
N PRO A 60 -4.51 -2.06 -15.17
CA PRO A 60 -5.61 -2.81 -14.59
C PRO A 60 -5.06 -3.79 -13.55
N ASP A 61 -5.62 -3.79 -12.33
CA ASP A 61 -5.14 -4.61 -11.23
C ASP A 61 -6.23 -5.16 -10.31
N HIS A 62 -7.39 -4.53 -10.27
CA HIS A 62 -8.50 -4.89 -9.40
C HIS A 62 -9.40 -5.98 -10.04
N ASN A 63 -9.81 -5.77 -11.28
CA ASN A 63 -10.77 -6.60 -12.02
C ASN A 63 -10.11 -7.61 -12.97
N VAL A 64 -8.83 -7.85 -12.80
CA VAL A 64 -8.09 -8.82 -13.60
C VAL A 64 -8.14 -10.21 -12.95
N PRO A 65 -8.33 -11.29 -13.73
CA PRO A 65 -8.30 -12.63 -13.17
C PRO A 65 -6.88 -12.99 -12.73
N THR A 66 -6.77 -13.69 -11.61
CA THR A 66 -5.50 -14.25 -11.12
C THR A 66 -5.33 -15.73 -11.51
N THR A 67 -6.22 -16.23 -12.35
CA THR A 67 -6.18 -17.54 -12.98
C THR A 67 -5.68 -17.42 -14.43
N GLU A 68 -6.21 -18.22 -15.34
CA GLU A 68 -5.85 -18.23 -16.76
C GLU A 68 -6.13 -16.87 -17.47
N ARG A 69 -5.13 -16.34 -18.17
CA ARG A 69 -5.17 -15.04 -18.88
C ARG A 69 -4.81 -15.11 -20.37
N SER A 70 -4.57 -16.30 -20.92
CA SER A 70 -4.08 -16.43 -22.29
C SER A 70 -5.00 -15.79 -23.34
N SER A 71 -6.30 -15.70 -23.04
CA SER A 71 -7.29 -15.04 -23.91
C SER A 71 -7.41 -13.53 -23.70
N GLY A 72 -6.50 -12.90 -22.95
CA GLY A 72 -6.53 -11.47 -22.68
C GLY A 72 -7.80 -11.07 -21.94
N VAL A 73 -8.38 -9.93 -22.27
CA VAL A 73 -9.61 -9.39 -21.64
C VAL A 73 -10.78 -10.37 -21.70
N ASN A 74 -10.80 -11.27 -22.69
CA ASN A 74 -11.83 -12.32 -22.80
C ASN A 74 -11.74 -13.38 -21.70
N SER A 75 -10.64 -13.47 -20.96
CA SER A 75 -10.51 -14.32 -19.77
C SER A 75 -11.33 -13.81 -18.57
N ILE A 76 -11.74 -12.55 -18.59
CA ILE A 76 -12.55 -11.95 -17.53
C ILE A 76 -14.00 -12.42 -17.72
N THR A 77 -14.48 -13.26 -16.82
CA THR A 77 -15.82 -13.87 -16.92
C THR A 77 -16.93 -12.92 -16.49
N ASP A 78 -16.69 -12.09 -15.46
CA ASP A 78 -17.65 -11.07 -15.06
C ASP A 78 -17.74 -9.94 -16.09
N PRO A 79 -18.93 -9.66 -16.64
CA PRO A 79 -19.09 -8.66 -17.71
C PRO A 79 -18.82 -7.23 -17.24
N VAL A 80 -19.05 -6.91 -15.96
CA VAL A 80 -18.79 -5.56 -15.43
C VAL A 80 -17.28 -5.35 -15.27
N SER A 81 -16.59 -6.31 -14.70
CA SER A 81 -15.12 -6.30 -14.57
C SER A 81 -14.46 -6.18 -15.95
N ARG A 82 -14.94 -6.96 -16.93
CA ARG A 82 -14.45 -6.89 -18.31
C ARG A 82 -14.64 -5.50 -18.91
N LEU A 83 -15.83 -4.94 -18.79
CA LEU A 83 -16.15 -3.61 -19.31
C LEU A 83 -15.25 -2.54 -18.68
N GLN A 84 -14.92 -2.63 -17.40
CA GLN A 84 -14.04 -1.68 -16.72
C GLN A 84 -12.61 -1.74 -17.28
N VAL A 85 -12.05 -2.92 -17.48
CA VAL A 85 -10.71 -3.09 -18.09
C VAL A 85 -10.70 -2.58 -19.54
N GLU A 86 -11.68 -2.98 -20.37
CA GLU A 86 -11.81 -2.49 -21.75
C GLU A 86 -11.97 -0.96 -21.80
N THR A 87 -12.67 -0.39 -20.84
CA THR A 87 -12.84 1.07 -20.74
C THR A 87 -11.54 1.78 -20.39
N LEU A 88 -10.73 1.18 -19.49
CA LEU A 88 -9.39 1.70 -19.18
C LEU A 88 -8.52 1.71 -20.43
N ASP A 89 -8.39 0.57 -21.15
CA ASP A 89 -7.62 0.45 -22.39
C ASP A 89 -8.05 1.50 -23.43
N LYS A 90 -9.37 1.65 -23.63
CA LYS A 90 -9.94 2.63 -24.55
C LYS A 90 -9.60 4.07 -24.16
N ASN A 91 -9.71 4.40 -22.87
CA ASN A 91 -9.43 5.73 -22.35
C ASN A 91 -7.93 6.05 -22.47
N CYS A 92 -7.06 5.12 -22.08
CA CYS A 92 -5.61 5.30 -22.20
C CYS A 92 -5.19 5.56 -23.65
N LYS A 93 -5.75 4.80 -24.59
CA LYS A 93 -5.53 5.01 -26.02
C LYS A 93 -6.07 6.36 -26.52
N THR A 94 -7.26 6.76 -26.07
CA THR A 94 -7.91 8.01 -26.49
C THR A 94 -7.15 9.25 -26.01
N PHE A 95 -6.62 9.19 -24.78
CA PHE A 95 -5.95 10.31 -24.12
C PHE A 95 -4.41 10.22 -24.17
N ASP A 96 -3.84 9.27 -24.90
CA ASP A 96 -2.38 9.04 -25.03
C ASP A 96 -1.69 8.90 -23.65
N ILE A 97 -2.26 8.06 -22.78
CA ILE A 97 -1.70 7.74 -21.46
C ILE A 97 -0.84 6.47 -21.57
N ASN A 98 0.28 6.45 -20.86
CA ASN A 98 1.08 5.24 -20.70
C ASN A 98 0.29 4.21 -19.91
N GLU A 99 0.06 3.06 -20.50
CA GLU A 99 -0.65 1.94 -19.90
C GLU A 99 0.22 0.69 -19.88
N ILE A 100 0.23 0.00 -18.76
CA ILE A 100 0.74 -1.36 -18.62
C ILE A 100 -0.48 -2.28 -18.71
N GLN A 101 -0.71 -2.84 -19.89
CA GLN A 101 -1.89 -3.67 -20.17
C GLN A 101 -1.87 -4.99 -19.40
N MET A 102 -3.03 -5.65 -19.27
CA MET A 102 -3.21 -6.87 -18.47
C MET A 102 -2.23 -8.02 -18.83
N ASN A 103 -1.82 -8.15 -20.08
CA ASN A 103 -0.89 -9.20 -20.51
C ASN A 103 0.58 -8.73 -20.63
N ASP A 104 0.89 -7.52 -20.23
CA ASP A 104 2.27 -7.04 -20.15
C ASP A 104 2.96 -7.72 -18.96
N ILE A 105 4.20 -8.16 -19.13
CA ILE A 105 4.97 -8.76 -18.03
C ILE A 105 5.14 -7.83 -16.82
N ARG A 106 5.05 -6.53 -17.01
CA ARG A 106 5.12 -5.51 -15.95
C ARG A 106 3.79 -5.32 -15.22
N GLN A 107 2.70 -5.95 -15.71
CA GLN A 107 1.38 -5.80 -15.08
C GLN A 107 1.42 -6.32 -13.64
N GLY A 108 0.72 -5.64 -12.77
CA GLY A 108 0.60 -5.97 -11.36
C GLY A 108 -0.18 -4.90 -10.61
N ILE A 109 -0.22 -5.04 -9.31
CA ILE A 109 -0.88 -4.12 -8.40
C ILE A 109 -0.26 -2.72 -8.54
N VAL A 110 -1.08 -1.70 -8.71
CA VAL A 110 -0.64 -0.32 -8.98
C VAL A 110 0.42 0.19 -7.99
N HIS A 111 0.29 -0.15 -6.70
CA HIS A 111 1.23 0.24 -5.65
C HIS A 111 2.49 -0.66 -5.57
N VAL A 112 2.54 -1.72 -6.36
CA VAL A 112 3.75 -2.51 -6.58
C VAL A 112 4.48 -2.02 -7.82
N ILE A 113 3.77 -1.85 -8.94
CA ILE A 113 4.41 -1.46 -10.20
C ILE A 113 4.93 -0.01 -10.19
N GLY A 114 4.28 0.90 -9.49
CA GLY A 114 4.74 2.28 -9.37
C GLY A 114 6.19 2.38 -8.87
N PRO A 115 6.51 1.86 -7.69
CA PRO A 115 7.88 1.74 -7.20
C PRO A 115 8.78 0.86 -8.08
N GLU A 116 8.31 -0.31 -8.51
CA GLU A 116 9.07 -1.27 -9.29
C GLU A 116 9.56 -0.71 -10.61
N GLN A 117 8.76 0.13 -11.27
CA GLN A 117 9.14 0.80 -12.51
C GLN A 117 9.90 2.11 -12.30
N GLY A 118 10.07 2.58 -11.07
CA GLY A 118 10.64 3.90 -10.77
C GLY A 118 9.68 5.04 -11.13
N ALA A 119 8.39 4.77 -11.28
CA ALA A 119 7.37 5.79 -11.48
C ALA A 119 7.07 6.55 -10.18
N THR A 120 7.48 5.99 -9.04
CA THR A 120 7.53 6.62 -7.73
C THR A 120 8.97 7.00 -7.43
N LEU A 121 9.24 8.28 -7.21
CA LEU A 121 10.57 8.79 -6.87
C LEU A 121 10.48 9.69 -5.63
N PRO A 122 11.59 9.81 -4.85
CA PRO A 122 11.62 10.71 -3.71
C PRO A 122 11.26 12.15 -4.10
N GLY A 123 10.54 12.83 -3.23
CA GLY A 123 10.15 14.22 -3.43
C GLY A 123 8.95 14.46 -4.34
N MET A 124 8.43 13.44 -5.03
CA MET A 124 7.24 13.58 -5.87
C MET A 124 5.96 13.65 -5.05
N SER A 125 4.96 14.37 -5.59
CA SER A 125 3.56 14.26 -5.20
C SER A 125 2.86 13.20 -6.06
N ILE A 126 2.23 12.19 -5.43
CA ILE A 126 1.64 11.04 -6.10
C ILE A 126 0.22 10.82 -5.62
N VAL A 127 -0.71 10.68 -6.56
CA VAL A 127 -2.11 10.37 -6.24
C VAL A 127 -2.63 9.19 -7.07
N CYS A 128 -3.60 8.50 -6.51
CA CYS A 128 -4.33 7.41 -7.16
C CYS A 128 -5.75 7.35 -6.59
N GLY A 129 -6.69 6.82 -7.35
CA GLY A 129 -8.04 6.54 -6.88
C GLY A 129 -8.13 5.33 -5.93
N ASP A 130 -7.08 5.04 -5.17
CA ASP A 130 -6.95 3.96 -4.20
C ASP A 130 -6.34 4.47 -2.90
N SER A 131 -6.92 4.05 -1.77
CA SER A 131 -6.51 4.50 -0.44
C SER A 131 -5.07 4.11 -0.08
N HIS A 132 -4.58 2.96 -0.57
CA HIS A 132 -3.22 2.48 -0.30
C HIS A 132 -2.11 3.19 -1.09
N THR A 133 -2.44 4.29 -1.75
CA THR A 133 -1.44 5.21 -2.37
C THR A 133 -0.41 5.69 -1.36
N THR A 134 -0.72 5.68 -0.07
CA THR A 134 0.23 5.94 1.02
C THR A 134 1.48 5.07 0.97
N THR A 135 1.43 3.89 0.33
CA THR A 135 2.59 3.00 0.09
C THR A 135 3.80 3.73 -0.47
N HIS A 136 3.58 4.68 -1.38
CA HIS A 136 4.65 5.40 -2.08
C HIS A 136 5.44 6.35 -1.17
N GLY A 137 4.89 6.69 0.00
CA GLY A 137 5.60 7.48 1.01
C GLY A 137 6.84 6.76 1.60
N ALA A 138 6.94 5.45 1.44
CA ALA A 138 8.13 4.68 1.80
C ALA A 138 9.40 5.11 1.04
N LEU A 139 9.24 5.77 -0.10
CA LEU A 139 10.30 6.34 -0.91
C LEU A 139 10.45 7.86 -0.72
N GLY A 140 9.90 8.44 0.35
CA GLY A 140 9.95 9.87 0.60
C GLY A 140 9.11 10.70 -0.38
N ALA A 141 8.00 10.14 -0.88
CA ALA A 141 7.04 10.84 -1.72
C ALA A 141 5.84 11.33 -0.92
N LEU A 142 5.25 12.46 -1.32
CA LEU A 142 3.97 12.95 -0.82
C LEU A 142 2.85 12.19 -1.51
N ALA A 143 2.38 11.09 -0.93
CA ALA A 143 1.49 10.16 -1.59
C ALA A 143 0.20 9.89 -0.80
N PHE A 144 -0.96 9.97 -1.46
CA PHE A 144 -2.26 9.74 -0.83
C PHE A 144 -3.35 9.39 -1.84
N GLY A 145 -4.37 8.67 -1.34
CA GLY A 145 -5.55 8.30 -2.12
C GLY A 145 -6.51 9.48 -2.32
N ILE A 146 -7.19 9.49 -3.47
CA ILE A 146 -8.16 10.52 -3.87
C ILE A 146 -9.46 9.90 -4.41
N GLY A 147 -10.54 10.64 -4.38
CA GLY A 147 -11.81 10.22 -4.95
C GLY A 147 -11.90 10.41 -6.47
N THR A 148 -12.87 9.76 -7.11
CA THR A 148 -13.06 9.78 -8.58
C THR A 148 -13.17 11.20 -9.17
N SER A 149 -13.87 12.11 -8.52
CA SER A 149 -13.97 13.53 -8.98
C SER A 149 -12.63 14.25 -8.85
N GLU A 150 -11.82 13.91 -7.87
CA GLU A 150 -10.45 14.44 -7.73
C GLU A 150 -9.51 13.84 -8.80
N VAL A 151 -9.71 12.57 -9.19
CA VAL A 151 -9.03 11.96 -10.34
C VAL A 151 -9.28 12.77 -11.60
N GLU A 152 -10.54 13.11 -11.91
CA GLU A 152 -10.90 13.98 -13.05
C GLU A 152 -10.21 15.34 -12.95
N HIS A 153 -10.22 15.96 -11.76
CA HIS A 153 -9.63 17.26 -11.54
C HIS A 153 -8.12 17.26 -11.80
N VAL A 154 -7.40 16.27 -11.28
CA VAL A 154 -5.95 16.12 -11.50
C VAL A 154 -5.64 15.84 -12.97
N LEU A 155 -6.40 14.99 -13.63
CA LEU A 155 -6.26 14.73 -15.08
C LEU A 155 -6.37 16.05 -15.88
N ALA A 156 -7.34 16.91 -15.53
CA ALA A 156 -7.59 18.17 -16.24
C ALA A 156 -6.56 19.26 -15.93
N THR A 157 -6.03 19.33 -14.72
CA THR A 157 -5.30 20.51 -14.21
C THR A 157 -3.88 20.23 -13.73
N GLY A 158 -3.57 18.97 -13.40
CA GLY A 158 -2.33 18.61 -12.71
C GLY A 158 -2.25 19.12 -11.27
N CYS A 159 -3.36 19.59 -10.69
CA CYS A 159 -3.39 20.18 -9.36
C CYS A 159 -4.54 19.60 -8.53
N LEU A 160 -4.45 19.80 -7.20
CA LEU A 160 -5.50 19.37 -6.29
C LEU A 160 -5.57 20.29 -5.06
N TRP A 161 -6.79 20.65 -4.64
CA TRP A 161 -6.99 21.36 -3.38
C TRP A 161 -6.90 20.40 -2.21
N GLN A 162 -6.08 20.75 -1.22
CA GLN A 162 -5.86 19.93 -0.03
C GLN A 162 -5.82 20.80 1.24
N ASN A 163 -6.31 20.23 2.34
CA ASN A 163 -6.06 20.78 3.66
C ASN A 163 -4.75 20.20 4.18
N LYS A 164 -3.86 21.05 4.69
CA LYS A 164 -2.60 20.61 5.29
C LYS A 164 -2.90 19.75 6.52
N ALA A 165 -2.31 18.56 6.56
CA ALA A 165 -2.41 17.68 7.72
C ALA A 165 -1.49 18.16 8.85
N LYS A 166 -1.78 17.73 10.08
CA LYS A 166 -0.87 17.83 11.22
C LYS A 166 0.26 16.83 11.10
N ASN A 167 1.38 17.09 11.76
CA ASN A 167 2.54 16.23 11.75
C ASN A 167 2.51 15.24 12.94
N MET A 168 2.58 13.93 12.67
CA MET A 168 2.75 12.90 13.68
C MET A 168 4.05 12.15 13.45
N LYS A 169 4.86 12.01 14.50
CA LYS A 169 6.07 11.17 14.50
C LYS A 169 5.80 9.85 15.19
N ILE A 170 6.14 8.74 14.53
CA ILE A 170 6.21 7.41 15.15
C ILE A 170 7.66 6.95 15.06
N GLU A 171 8.34 7.02 16.19
CA GLU A 171 9.75 6.66 16.32
C GLU A 171 9.86 5.25 16.89
N VAL A 172 10.48 4.34 16.15
CA VAL A 172 10.67 2.94 16.53
C VAL A 172 12.15 2.65 16.68
N ASN A 173 12.59 2.42 17.90
CA ASN A 173 13.99 2.23 18.25
C ASN A 173 14.27 0.78 18.68
N GLY A 174 15.51 0.34 18.48
CA GLY A 174 15.96 -1.02 18.74
C GLY A 174 15.83 -1.92 17.52
N ASP A 175 16.01 -3.20 17.72
CA ASP A 175 15.94 -4.21 16.66
C ASP A 175 14.63 -4.98 16.76
N LEU A 176 13.98 -5.17 15.61
CA LEU A 176 12.86 -6.12 15.48
C LEU A 176 13.39 -7.54 15.66
N GLY A 177 12.68 -8.36 16.42
CA GLY A 177 13.05 -9.77 16.58
C GLY A 177 13.02 -10.54 15.24
N ASP A 178 13.77 -11.63 15.16
CA ASP A 178 13.98 -12.45 13.93
C ASP A 178 12.66 -12.88 13.23
N ASN A 179 11.56 -13.00 13.97
CA ASN A 179 10.28 -13.44 13.45
C ASN A 179 9.23 -12.32 13.41
N ILE A 180 9.67 -11.06 13.45
CA ILE A 180 8.79 -9.89 13.41
C ILE A 180 8.90 -9.23 12.04
N SER A 181 7.77 -9.15 11.35
CA SER A 181 7.66 -8.50 10.06
C SER A 181 7.27 -7.01 10.19
N ALA A 182 7.43 -6.26 9.10
CA ALA A 182 6.90 -4.90 9.03
C ALA A 182 5.38 -4.83 9.26
N LYS A 183 4.65 -5.89 8.89
CA LYS A 183 3.21 -5.99 9.14
C LYS A 183 2.88 -6.13 10.63
N ASP A 184 3.69 -6.87 11.39
CA ASP A 184 3.53 -6.95 12.85
C ASP A 184 3.70 -5.58 13.50
N LEU A 185 4.72 -4.83 13.07
CA LEU A 185 4.92 -3.45 13.52
C LEU A 185 3.72 -2.57 13.15
N ALA A 186 3.23 -2.62 11.91
CA ALA A 186 2.08 -1.84 11.46
C ALA A 186 0.83 -2.16 12.29
N LEU A 187 0.53 -3.44 12.49
CA LEU A 187 -0.61 -3.88 13.31
C LEU A 187 -0.44 -3.48 14.78
N TYR A 188 0.76 -3.57 15.35
CA TYR A 188 1.06 -3.10 16.70
C TYR A 188 0.80 -1.59 16.84
N VAL A 189 1.23 -0.79 15.85
CA VAL A 189 0.96 0.65 15.82
C VAL A 189 -0.54 0.92 15.77
N ILE A 190 -1.27 0.27 14.85
CA ILE A 190 -2.72 0.44 14.70
C ILE A 190 -3.45 0.03 15.99
N GLY A 191 -3.08 -1.10 16.60
CA GLY A 191 -3.63 -1.53 17.88
C GLY A 191 -3.40 -0.54 19.02
N LYS A 192 -2.25 0.18 18.98
CA LYS A 192 -1.87 1.17 20.01
C LYS A 192 -2.59 2.51 19.84
N ILE A 193 -2.79 2.99 18.62
CA ILE A 193 -3.38 4.32 18.36
C ILE A 193 -4.85 4.28 17.93
N GLY A 194 -5.34 3.10 17.51
CA GLY A 194 -6.68 2.91 16.96
C GLY A 194 -6.79 3.29 15.48
N THR A 195 -7.85 2.87 14.81
CA THR A 195 -8.15 3.16 13.40
C THR A 195 -8.44 4.64 13.10
N ALA A 196 -8.71 5.46 14.12
CA ALA A 196 -8.90 6.90 14.00
C ALA A 196 -7.71 7.70 14.55
N GLY A 197 -6.68 7.03 15.08
CA GLY A 197 -5.56 7.69 15.79
C GLY A 197 -4.69 8.59 14.92
N GLY A 198 -4.66 8.31 13.61
CA GLY A 198 -3.95 9.07 12.58
C GLY A 198 -4.82 10.05 11.79
N THR A 199 -6.13 10.15 12.11
CA THR A 199 -7.05 11.02 11.36
C THR A 199 -6.60 12.48 11.41
N GLY A 200 -6.44 13.10 10.26
CA GLY A 200 -5.95 14.47 10.11
C GLY A 200 -4.44 14.63 10.24
N PHE A 201 -3.69 13.53 10.31
CA PHE A 201 -2.24 13.53 10.39
C PHE A 201 -1.57 12.97 9.11
N ALA A 202 -0.38 13.50 8.83
CA ALA A 202 0.66 12.82 8.09
C ALA A 202 1.59 12.15 9.10
N ILE A 203 1.80 10.85 8.96
CA ILE A 203 2.65 10.07 9.86
C ILE A 203 4.04 9.90 9.26
N GLU A 204 5.07 10.39 9.96
CA GLU A 204 6.46 10.10 9.64
C GLU A 204 6.96 8.98 10.55
N PHE A 205 7.38 7.87 9.92
CA PHE A 205 8.00 6.75 10.59
C PHE A 205 9.51 6.92 10.60
N CYS A 206 10.13 6.84 11.78
CA CYS A 206 11.57 7.04 11.96
C CYS A 206 12.13 6.16 13.09
N GLY A 207 13.40 6.32 13.41
CA GLY A 207 14.11 5.54 14.43
C GLY A 207 14.92 4.39 13.83
N THR A 208 15.75 3.76 14.67
CA THR A 208 16.74 2.77 14.23
C THR A 208 16.12 1.53 13.58
N ALA A 209 14.96 1.08 14.07
CA ALA A 209 14.25 -0.05 13.47
C ALA A 209 13.75 0.26 12.05
N ILE A 210 13.30 1.50 11.80
CA ILE A 210 12.84 1.91 10.47
C ILE A 210 14.02 2.06 9.50
N GLN A 211 15.14 2.61 9.98
CA GLN A 211 16.38 2.73 9.18
C GLN A 211 16.94 1.36 8.79
N SER A 212 16.87 0.36 9.68
CA SER A 212 17.33 -1.00 9.38
C SER A 212 16.42 -1.75 8.41
N MET A 213 15.13 -1.38 8.34
CA MET A 213 14.12 -2.04 7.52
C MET A 213 14.41 -1.93 6.02
N SER A 214 14.04 -2.97 5.25
CA SER A 214 14.05 -2.94 3.79
C SER A 214 13.05 -1.92 3.24
N ILE A 215 13.19 -1.56 1.97
CA ILE A 215 12.23 -0.66 1.31
C ILE A 215 10.84 -1.33 1.22
N GLU A 216 10.79 -2.62 0.98
CA GLU A 216 9.55 -3.41 0.94
C GLU A 216 8.86 -3.39 2.32
N GLY A 217 9.61 -3.53 3.41
CA GLY A 217 9.08 -3.40 4.76
C GLY A 217 8.55 -1.98 5.06
N ARG A 218 9.27 -0.93 4.61
CA ARG A 218 8.79 0.46 4.71
C ARG A 218 7.52 0.68 3.89
N MET A 219 7.40 0.04 2.71
CA MET A 219 6.17 0.07 1.91
C MET A 219 5.01 -0.56 2.64
N THR A 220 5.19 -1.71 3.30
CA THR A 220 4.17 -2.33 4.14
C THR A 220 3.70 -1.39 5.25
N LEU A 221 4.64 -0.72 5.93
CA LEU A 221 4.33 0.19 7.02
C LEU A 221 3.56 1.45 6.54
N CYS A 222 4.03 2.08 5.46
CA CYS A 222 3.35 3.22 4.86
C CYS A 222 2.00 2.84 4.24
N ASN A 223 1.91 1.66 3.61
CA ASN A 223 0.68 1.10 3.06
C ASN A 223 -0.40 1.04 4.14
N MET A 224 -0.08 0.48 5.31
CA MET A 224 -1.04 0.30 6.40
C MET A 224 -1.26 1.55 7.27
N SER A 225 -0.67 2.69 6.95
CA SER A 225 -0.94 3.93 7.68
C SER A 225 -2.39 4.43 7.49
N ILE A 226 -3.03 4.07 6.38
CA ILE A 226 -4.43 4.41 6.12
C ILE A 226 -5.38 3.68 7.07
N GLU A 227 -5.07 2.46 7.51
CA GLU A 227 -5.85 1.73 8.50
C GLU A 227 -5.82 2.39 9.88
N ALA A 228 -4.81 3.21 10.16
CA ALA A 228 -4.79 4.09 11.32
C ALA A 228 -5.53 5.41 11.10
N GLY A 229 -6.13 5.62 9.91
CA GLY A 229 -6.83 6.83 9.51
C GLY A 229 -5.93 7.97 9.02
N ALA A 230 -4.63 7.73 8.86
CA ALA A 230 -3.69 8.74 8.39
C ALA A 230 -3.85 8.97 6.88
N LYS A 231 -3.74 10.23 6.46
CA LYS A 231 -3.79 10.60 5.05
C LYS A 231 -2.49 10.26 4.31
N VAL A 232 -1.36 10.39 5.00
CA VAL A 232 -0.01 10.17 4.48
C VAL A 232 0.78 9.36 5.49
N GLY A 233 1.53 8.37 5.00
CA GLY A 233 2.56 7.69 5.76
C GLY A 233 3.88 7.84 5.00
N ILE A 234 4.94 8.34 5.64
CA ILE A 234 6.21 8.62 4.98
C ILE A 234 7.41 8.14 5.80
N VAL A 235 8.48 7.84 5.08
CA VAL A 235 9.82 7.56 5.63
C VAL A 235 10.81 8.49 4.93
N ALA A 236 11.75 9.06 5.69
CA ALA A 236 12.80 9.90 5.16
C ALA A 236 13.69 9.14 4.15
N VAL A 237 14.21 9.86 3.16
CA VAL A 237 15.09 9.31 2.15
C VAL A 237 16.46 8.99 2.75
N ASP A 238 16.94 7.78 2.47
CA ASP A 238 18.29 7.32 2.82
C ASP A 238 18.95 6.57 1.65
N ASP A 239 20.16 6.05 1.87
CA ASP A 239 20.90 5.33 0.84
C ASP A 239 20.13 4.11 0.32
N LYS A 240 19.36 3.41 1.16
CA LYS A 240 18.49 2.28 0.72
C LYS A 240 17.45 2.74 -0.27
N THR A 241 16.85 3.93 -0.03
CA THR A 241 15.87 4.51 -0.95
C THR A 241 16.51 4.83 -2.30
N VAL A 242 17.70 5.44 -2.29
CA VAL A 242 18.45 5.77 -3.50
C VAL A 242 18.83 4.51 -4.28
N ASP A 243 19.36 3.50 -3.60
CA ASP A 243 19.74 2.22 -4.22
C ASP A 243 18.52 1.49 -4.81
N TYR A 244 17.39 1.55 -4.12
CA TYR A 244 16.14 0.93 -4.59
C TYR A 244 15.62 1.52 -5.90
N VAL A 245 15.66 2.85 -6.06
CA VAL A 245 15.16 3.52 -7.28
C VAL A 245 16.16 3.52 -8.42
N LYS A 246 17.44 3.31 -8.16
CA LYS A 246 18.51 3.42 -9.16
C LYS A 246 18.33 2.45 -10.33
N GLY A 247 18.44 2.99 -11.56
CA GLY A 247 18.42 2.20 -12.79
C GLY A 247 17.04 1.64 -13.19
N ARG A 248 15.96 2.05 -12.52
CA ARG A 248 14.59 1.66 -12.93
C ARG A 248 14.13 2.47 -14.14
N PRO A 249 13.16 1.96 -14.93
CA PRO A 249 12.77 2.54 -16.24
C PRO A 249 12.40 4.03 -16.22
N PHE A 250 11.75 4.52 -15.17
CA PHE A 250 11.33 5.93 -15.07
C PHE A 250 12.26 6.78 -14.20
N THR A 251 13.39 6.23 -13.75
CA THR A 251 14.36 6.95 -12.94
C THR A 251 15.18 7.91 -13.82
N PRO A 252 15.52 9.10 -13.33
CA PRO A 252 16.44 10.00 -14.03
C PRO A 252 17.77 9.32 -14.34
N ILE A 253 18.41 9.74 -15.43
CA ILE A 253 19.72 9.25 -15.87
C ILE A 253 20.70 10.41 -16.01
N ASP A 254 21.99 10.10 -16.04
CA ASP A 254 23.09 11.04 -16.29
C ASP A 254 23.03 12.28 -15.36
N GLU A 255 23.19 13.46 -15.87
CA GLU A 255 23.18 14.73 -15.11
C GLU A 255 21.87 14.93 -14.30
N ASN A 256 20.74 14.45 -14.81
CA ASN A 256 19.47 14.52 -14.09
C ASN A 256 19.45 13.60 -12.86
N TRP A 257 20.20 12.49 -12.89
CA TRP A 257 20.36 11.63 -11.72
C TRP A 257 21.13 12.36 -10.61
N ASP A 258 22.22 13.04 -10.96
CA ASP A 258 23.05 13.76 -10.00
C ASP A 258 22.26 14.92 -9.34
N LEU A 259 21.50 15.68 -10.13
CA LEU A 259 20.60 16.72 -9.63
C LEU A 259 19.49 16.16 -8.70
N ALA A 260 18.89 15.03 -9.09
CA ALA A 260 17.89 14.38 -8.28
C ALA A 260 18.50 13.89 -6.95
N LEU A 261 19.69 13.30 -6.99
CA LEU A 261 20.39 12.82 -5.80
C LEU A 261 20.72 13.95 -4.81
N GLU A 262 21.16 15.11 -5.31
CA GLU A 262 21.37 16.29 -4.47
C GLU A 262 20.08 16.73 -3.76
N TYR A 263 18.98 16.77 -4.48
CA TYR A 263 17.66 17.12 -3.91
C TYR A 263 17.18 16.04 -2.92
N TRP A 264 17.27 14.79 -3.28
CA TRP A 264 16.77 13.67 -2.44
C TRP A 264 17.47 13.62 -1.08
N LYS A 265 18.74 13.98 -0.98
CA LYS A 265 19.49 14.06 0.28
C LYS A 265 18.91 15.10 1.26
N THR A 266 18.10 16.05 0.80
CA THR A 266 17.44 17.05 1.66
C THR A 266 16.11 16.56 2.23
N LEU A 267 15.61 15.42 1.78
CA LEU A 267 14.29 14.89 2.10
C LEU A 267 14.28 14.10 3.41
N HIS A 268 14.48 14.81 4.49
CA HIS A 268 14.35 14.35 5.88
C HIS A 268 13.86 15.53 6.74
N SER A 269 13.26 15.24 7.89
CA SER A 269 12.89 16.27 8.86
C SER A 269 14.13 16.90 9.49
N ASP A 270 14.09 18.19 9.75
CA ASP A 270 15.13 18.89 10.50
C ASP A 270 15.16 18.40 11.95
N ASP A 271 16.31 18.46 12.61
CA ASP A 271 16.49 17.90 13.97
C ASP A 271 15.55 18.53 15.01
N ASP A 272 15.25 19.81 14.85
CA ASP A 272 14.37 20.60 15.74
C ASP A 272 12.98 20.83 15.13
N ALA A 273 12.58 20.03 14.12
CA ALA A 273 11.25 20.11 13.51
C ALA A 273 10.15 19.80 14.55
N HIS A 274 9.09 20.59 14.50
CA HIS A 274 7.95 20.42 15.38
C HIS A 274 6.97 19.37 14.87
N PHE A 275 6.62 18.41 15.74
CA PHE A 275 5.55 17.45 15.51
C PHE A 275 4.40 17.69 16.48
N ASP A 276 3.16 17.76 15.96
CA ASP A 276 1.96 17.92 16.79
C ASP A 276 1.72 16.73 17.73
N LYS A 277 2.20 15.55 17.34
CA LYS A 277 2.12 14.33 18.13
C LYS A 277 3.36 13.46 17.90
N SER A 278 3.91 12.91 18.98
CA SER A 278 5.05 11.98 18.91
C SER A 278 4.77 10.73 19.72
N ILE A 279 5.11 9.58 19.16
CA ILE A 279 4.96 8.26 19.78
C ILE A 279 6.29 7.55 19.65
N VAL A 280 6.81 7.06 20.77
CA VAL A 280 8.05 6.26 20.80
C VAL A 280 7.70 4.81 21.10
N ILE A 281 8.27 3.89 20.34
CA ILE A 281 8.07 2.45 20.44
C ILE A 281 9.44 1.78 20.57
N ASP A 282 9.54 0.88 21.52
CA ASP A 282 10.67 -0.04 21.64
C ASP A 282 10.37 -1.27 20.76
N ALA A 283 11.16 -1.48 19.73
CA ALA A 283 11.00 -2.58 18.78
C ALA A 283 11.05 -3.97 19.46
N SER A 284 11.82 -4.10 20.53
CA SER A 284 11.96 -5.36 21.28
C SER A 284 10.67 -5.82 21.98
N MET A 285 9.71 -4.91 22.16
CA MET A 285 8.41 -5.21 22.77
C MET A 285 7.39 -5.79 21.78
N ILE A 286 7.69 -5.73 20.48
CA ILE A 286 6.77 -6.19 19.45
C ILE A 286 6.87 -7.70 19.31
N LYS A 287 5.72 -8.36 19.31
CA LYS A 287 5.57 -9.79 19.06
C LYS A 287 4.81 -10.00 17.78
N PRO A 288 4.82 -11.21 17.19
CA PRO A 288 3.96 -11.51 16.05
C PRO A 288 2.50 -11.18 16.35
N GLN A 289 1.86 -10.45 15.46
CA GLN A 289 0.51 -9.89 15.66
C GLN A 289 -0.53 -10.65 14.82
N VAL A 290 -1.74 -10.73 15.32
CA VAL A 290 -2.89 -11.27 14.60
C VAL A 290 -4.14 -10.44 14.90
N THR A 291 -4.91 -10.14 13.85
CA THR A 291 -6.24 -9.54 14.01
C THR A 291 -7.27 -10.64 14.23
N TRP A 292 -8.12 -10.44 15.23
CA TRP A 292 -9.13 -11.42 15.65
C TRP A 292 -10.57 -10.99 15.32
N GLY A 293 -10.77 -9.77 14.83
CA GLY A 293 -12.08 -9.16 14.69
C GLY A 293 -12.33 -8.58 13.30
N THR A 294 -13.18 -7.57 13.23
CA THR A 294 -13.65 -6.93 11.99
C THR A 294 -12.94 -5.62 11.66
N SER A 295 -11.96 -5.22 12.46
CA SER A 295 -11.16 -4.01 12.30
C SER A 295 -9.67 -4.30 12.56
N PRO A 296 -8.73 -3.65 11.85
CA PRO A 296 -7.29 -3.83 12.08
C PRO A 296 -6.81 -3.45 13.49
N GLU A 297 -7.54 -2.60 14.22
CA GLU A 297 -7.24 -2.30 15.63
C GLU A 297 -7.59 -3.43 16.60
N MET A 298 -8.42 -4.38 16.14
CA MET A 298 -8.76 -5.58 16.90
C MET A 298 -7.62 -6.61 16.77
N VAL A 299 -6.47 -6.28 17.32
CA VAL A 299 -5.23 -7.02 17.21
C VAL A 299 -4.72 -7.44 18.58
N VAL A 300 -4.07 -8.59 18.64
CA VAL A 300 -3.36 -9.11 19.80
C VAL A 300 -2.13 -9.90 19.34
N ASP A 301 -1.23 -10.20 20.29
CA ASP A 301 -0.12 -11.13 20.05
C ASP A 301 -0.64 -12.51 19.63
N ILE A 302 0.08 -13.21 18.76
CA ILE A 302 -0.31 -14.54 18.25
C ILE A 302 -0.58 -15.56 19.36
N ASN A 303 0.09 -15.43 20.51
CA ASN A 303 -0.13 -16.28 21.68
C ASN A 303 -1.24 -15.73 22.60
N GLY A 304 -1.91 -14.65 22.20
CA GLY A 304 -3.00 -14.04 22.94
C GLY A 304 -4.33 -14.76 22.77
N SER A 305 -5.36 -14.17 23.34
CA SER A 305 -6.75 -14.63 23.25
C SER A 305 -7.67 -13.49 22.87
N THR A 306 -8.82 -13.81 22.31
CA THR A 306 -9.89 -12.85 22.08
C THR A 306 -10.27 -12.15 23.40
N PRO A 307 -10.52 -10.84 23.39
CA PRO A 307 -10.85 -10.12 24.61
C PRO A 307 -12.22 -10.54 25.20
N ASP A 308 -12.34 -10.32 26.49
CA ASP A 308 -13.58 -10.53 27.22
C ASP A 308 -14.35 -9.19 27.32
N PRO A 309 -15.48 -9.01 26.61
CA PRO A 309 -16.23 -7.76 26.65
C PRO A 309 -16.74 -7.39 28.04
N GLU A 310 -16.91 -8.36 28.97
CA GLU A 310 -17.33 -8.08 30.34
C GLU A 310 -16.23 -7.45 31.20
N LYS A 311 -14.96 -7.51 30.73
CA LYS A 311 -13.81 -6.86 31.38
C LYS A 311 -13.52 -5.47 30.82
N GLU A 312 -14.14 -5.11 29.67
CA GLU A 312 -13.97 -3.78 29.08
C GLU A 312 -14.81 -2.74 29.85
N LYS A 313 -14.15 -1.65 30.24
CA LYS A 313 -14.80 -0.58 31.01
C LYS A 313 -15.60 0.38 30.16
N ASP A 314 -15.18 0.57 28.91
CA ASP A 314 -15.88 1.38 27.94
C ASP A 314 -17.01 0.56 27.31
N GLN A 315 -18.24 0.97 27.55
CA GLN A 315 -19.41 0.26 27.05
C GLN A 315 -19.49 0.21 25.51
N VAL A 316 -19.02 1.26 24.82
CA VAL A 316 -19.01 1.30 23.35
C VAL A 316 -18.01 0.28 22.82
N LYS A 317 -16.82 0.21 23.42
CA LYS A 317 -15.81 -0.81 23.08
C LYS A 317 -16.29 -2.22 23.42
N ALA A 318 -16.89 -2.40 24.59
CA ALA A 318 -17.46 -3.69 25.00
C ALA A 318 -18.49 -4.20 23.96
N GLU A 319 -19.39 -3.33 23.51
CA GLU A 319 -20.38 -3.67 22.49
C GLU A 319 -19.76 -3.95 21.13
N SER A 320 -18.75 -3.18 20.72
CA SER A 320 -17.96 -3.44 19.51
C SER A 320 -17.29 -4.82 19.54
N ILE A 321 -16.70 -5.19 20.69
CA ILE A 321 -16.08 -6.51 20.90
C ILE A 321 -17.16 -7.62 20.78
N ARG A 322 -18.33 -7.47 21.43
CA ARG A 322 -19.42 -8.46 21.33
C ARG A 322 -19.86 -8.66 19.89
N ASN A 323 -20.07 -7.57 19.15
CA ASN A 323 -20.53 -7.61 17.78
C ASN A 323 -19.47 -8.26 16.86
N ALA A 324 -18.19 -7.94 17.02
CA ALA A 324 -17.10 -8.54 16.28
C ALA A 324 -17.00 -10.05 16.56
N LEU A 325 -16.98 -10.46 17.84
CA LEU A 325 -16.94 -11.87 18.23
C LEU A 325 -18.13 -12.67 17.68
N LYS A 326 -19.34 -12.08 17.73
CA LYS A 326 -20.53 -12.67 17.14
C LYS A 326 -20.38 -12.86 15.62
N TYR A 327 -19.87 -11.85 14.92
CA TYR A 327 -19.71 -11.87 13.46
C TYR A 327 -18.70 -12.95 13.00
N ILE A 328 -17.56 -13.06 13.70
CA ILE A 328 -16.52 -14.04 13.36
C ILE A 328 -16.73 -15.41 14.01
N HIS A 329 -17.83 -15.61 14.75
CA HIS A 329 -18.16 -16.83 15.46
C HIS A 329 -17.10 -17.32 16.47
N LEU A 330 -16.39 -16.39 17.13
CA LEU A 330 -15.47 -16.71 18.23
C LEU A 330 -16.10 -16.36 19.60
N LYS A 331 -15.66 -17.09 20.63
CA LYS A 331 -16.04 -16.82 22.01
C LYS A 331 -15.02 -15.90 22.68
N PRO A 332 -15.39 -15.13 23.71
CA PRO A 332 -14.43 -14.45 24.59
C PRO A 332 -13.40 -15.42 25.16
N ASN A 333 -12.18 -14.93 25.38
CA ASN A 333 -11.07 -15.70 25.95
C ASN A 333 -10.66 -16.94 25.10
N THR A 334 -10.97 -16.98 23.81
CA THR A 334 -10.51 -18.03 22.90
C THR A 334 -9.04 -17.80 22.56
N SER A 335 -8.16 -18.76 22.82
CA SER A 335 -6.76 -18.72 22.38
C SER A 335 -6.68 -18.70 20.86
N LEU A 336 -5.98 -17.72 20.27
CA LEU A 336 -5.92 -17.56 18.81
C LEU A 336 -5.15 -18.71 18.13
N SER A 337 -4.18 -19.31 18.81
CA SER A 337 -3.48 -20.48 18.32
C SER A 337 -4.36 -21.74 18.19
N SER A 338 -5.56 -21.72 18.82
CA SER A 338 -6.54 -22.82 18.72
C SER A 338 -7.61 -22.62 17.65
N VAL A 339 -7.62 -21.47 16.98
CA VAL A 339 -8.61 -21.15 15.95
C VAL A 339 -8.27 -21.89 14.66
N ALA A 340 -9.18 -22.75 14.20
CA ALA A 340 -9.05 -23.39 12.89
C ALA A 340 -9.32 -22.35 11.78
N ILE A 341 -8.46 -22.35 10.77
CA ILE A 341 -8.59 -21.49 9.58
C ILE A 341 -8.98 -22.36 8.38
N ASP A 342 -9.76 -21.80 7.45
CA ASP A 342 -10.26 -22.50 6.26
C ASP A 342 -9.51 -22.09 4.99
N LYS A 343 -8.99 -20.86 4.95
CA LYS A 343 -8.33 -20.29 3.75
C LYS A 343 -7.04 -19.59 4.14
N VAL A 344 -6.06 -19.67 3.24
CA VAL A 344 -4.78 -18.94 3.34
C VAL A 344 -4.61 -18.11 2.08
N PHE A 345 -4.30 -16.84 2.25
CA PHE A 345 -4.00 -15.92 1.15
C PHE A 345 -2.69 -15.19 1.42
N ILE A 346 -1.75 -15.31 0.49
CA ILE A 346 -0.49 -14.57 0.49
C ILE A 346 -0.50 -13.69 -0.75
N GLY A 347 -0.55 -12.38 -0.57
CA GLY A 347 -0.72 -11.45 -1.67
C GLY A 347 -1.03 -10.03 -1.20
N SER A 348 -1.70 -9.24 -2.02
CA SER A 348 -2.10 -7.84 -1.86
C SER A 348 -0.96 -6.83 -2.04
N CYS A 349 -1.32 -5.52 -2.14
CA CYS A 349 -0.32 -4.45 -2.18
C CYS A 349 0.56 -4.37 -0.93
N THR A 350 0.11 -4.95 0.18
CA THR A 350 0.83 -4.95 1.46
C THR A 350 2.00 -5.92 1.45
N ASN A 351 1.78 -7.19 1.06
CA ASN A 351 2.78 -8.27 1.18
C ASN A 351 2.76 -9.24 -0.01
N SER A 352 3.15 -8.77 -1.18
CA SER A 352 3.25 -9.59 -2.39
C SER A 352 4.53 -9.32 -3.20
N ARG A 353 5.50 -8.64 -2.60
CA ARG A 353 6.81 -8.38 -3.21
C ARG A 353 7.72 -9.56 -3.03
N ILE A 354 8.83 -9.58 -3.74
CA ILE A 354 9.73 -10.75 -3.77
C ILE A 354 10.23 -11.16 -2.37
N GLU A 355 10.54 -10.21 -1.49
CA GLU A 355 11.01 -10.56 -0.14
C GLU A 355 9.89 -11.17 0.72
N ASP A 356 8.64 -10.71 0.56
CA ASP A 356 7.49 -11.32 1.24
C ASP A 356 7.31 -12.77 0.81
N LEU A 357 7.42 -13.04 -0.49
CA LEU A 357 7.33 -14.39 -1.05
C LEU A 357 8.48 -15.29 -0.58
N ARG A 358 9.71 -14.77 -0.49
CA ARG A 358 10.86 -15.51 0.05
C ARG A 358 10.65 -15.90 1.51
N ILE A 359 10.15 -14.97 2.33
CA ILE A 359 9.84 -15.22 3.75
C ILE A 359 8.75 -16.29 3.85
N ALA A 360 7.65 -16.14 3.13
CA ALA A 360 6.55 -17.10 3.13
C ALA A 360 6.98 -18.47 2.63
N ALA A 361 7.77 -18.53 1.56
CA ALA A 361 8.33 -19.80 1.04
C ALA A 361 9.24 -20.48 2.05
N SER A 362 10.03 -19.74 2.83
CA SER A 362 10.88 -20.33 3.87
C SER A 362 10.06 -21.06 4.94
N VAL A 363 8.87 -20.57 5.25
CA VAL A 363 7.93 -21.22 6.18
C VAL A 363 7.25 -22.44 5.55
N ALA A 364 6.89 -22.36 4.26
CA ALA A 364 6.18 -23.43 3.54
C ALA A 364 7.10 -24.61 3.14
N LYS A 365 8.41 -24.35 2.97
CA LYS A 365 9.38 -25.33 2.45
C LYS A 365 9.39 -26.63 3.23
N GLY A 366 9.16 -27.74 2.53
CA GLY A 366 9.14 -29.09 3.10
C GLY A 366 7.92 -29.40 3.97
N LYS A 367 6.90 -28.54 3.96
CA LYS A 367 5.63 -28.72 4.69
C LYS A 367 4.47 -28.88 3.72
N LYS A 368 3.32 -29.26 4.25
CA LYS A 368 2.05 -29.32 3.52
C LYS A 368 1.01 -28.44 4.23
N ILE A 369 0.09 -27.87 3.48
CA ILE A 369 -1.12 -27.25 4.07
C ILE A 369 -1.88 -28.32 4.88
N ALA A 370 -2.54 -27.88 5.96
CA ALA A 370 -3.33 -28.79 6.79
C ALA A 370 -4.60 -29.26 6.05
N ASP A 371 -5.08 -30.46 6.35
CA ASP A 371 -6.22 -31.10 5.65
C ASP A 371 -7.52 -30.30 5.72
N ASN A 372 -7.69 -29.43 6.73
CA ASN A 372 -8.84 -28.57 6.89
C ASN A 372 -8.80 -27.29 6.01
N ILE A 373 -7.66 -26.97 5.40
CA ILE A 373 -7.53 -25.81 4.52
C ILE A 373 -8.23 -26.09 3.18
N LYS A 374 -9.28 -25.34 2.89
CA LYS A 374 -10.06 -25.48 1.65
C LYS A 374 -9.44 -24.77 0.46
N LEU A 375 -8.67 -23.73 0.71
CA LEU A 375 -8.04 -22.91 -0.32
C LEU A 375 -6.78 -22.24 0.23
N ALA A 376 -5.68 -22.40 -0.45
CA ALA A 376 -4.43 -21.69 -0.14
C ALA A 376 -3.88 -21.05 -1.42
N LEU A 377 -3.77 -19.73 -1.45
CA LEU A 377 -3.40 -18.94 -2.62
C LEU A 377 -2.12 -18.15 -2.37
N VAL A 378 -1.27 -18.09 -3.38
CA VAL A 378 -0.15 -17.14 -3.46
C VAL A 378 -0.31 -16.33 -4.74
N VAL A 379 -0.41 -15.01 -4.58
CA VAL A 379 -0.63 -14.06 -5.67
C VAL A 379 0.53 -13.05 -5.68
N PRO A 380 1.49 -13.17 -6.61
CA PRO A 380 2.58 -12.20 -6.76
C PRO A 380 2.06 -10.79 -7.05
N GLY A 381 2.80 -9.77 -6.60
CA GLY A 381 2.39 -8.37 -6.74
C GLY A 381 2.50 -7.82 -8.16
N SER A 382 3.37 -8.39 -8.98
CA SER A 382 3.53 -8.06 -10.40
C SER A 382 4.03 -9.24 -11.20
N GLY A 383 3.95 -9.17 -12.53
CA GLY A 383 4.52 -10.19 -13.41
C GLY A 383 6.04 -10.28 -13.29
N LEU A 384 6.73 -9.18 -13.01
CA LEU A 384 8.17 -9.20 -12.76
C LEU A 384 8.51 -9.88 -11.43
N VAL A 385 7.75 -9.64 -10.37
CA VAL A 385 7.88 -10.38 -9.11
C VAL A 385 7.61 -11.87 -9.33
N LYS A 386 6.56 -12.22 -10.09
CA LYS A 386 6.24 -13.60 -10.45
C LYS A 386 7.40 -14.27 -11.19
N GLN A 387 7.92 -13.61 -12.23
CA GLN A 387 9.05 -14.12 -13.00
C GLN A 387 10.30 -14.34 -12.13
N GLN A 388 10.60 -13.40 -11.23
CA GLN A 388 11.72 -13.54 -10.31
C GLN A 388 11.51 -14.69 -9.33
N ALA A 389 10.30 -14.81 -8.75
CA ALA A 389 9.97 -15.89 -7.83
C ALA A 389 10.08 -17.27 -8.48
N GLU A 390 9.64 -17.40 -9.73
CA GLU A 390 9.77 -18.63 -10.53
C GLU A 390 11.23 -18.93 -10.85
N ALA A 391 12.04 -17.93 -11.20
CA ALA A 391 13.49 -18.11 -11.41
C ALA A 391 14.23 -18.56 -10.14
N GLU A 392 13.74 -18.20 -8.96
CA GLU A 392 14.25 -18.61 -7.65
C GLU A 392 13.65 -19.95 -7.17
N GLY A 393 12.69 -20.53 -7.89
CA GLY A 393 12.00 -21.78 -7.53
C GLY A 393 11.04 -21.65 -6.34
N LEU A 394 10.57 -20.44 -6.03
CA LEU A 394 9.64 -20.22 -4.92
C LEU A 394 8.25 -20.77 -5.23
N ASP A 395 7.83 -20.70 -6.48
CA ASP A 395 6.56 -21.25 -6.95
C ASP A 395 6.48 -22.78 -6.74
N GLU A 396 7.57 -23.52 -7.00
CA GLU A 396 7.64 -24.95 -6.75
C GLU A 396 7.50 -25.27 -5.25
N ILE A 397 8.12 -24.45 -4.37
CA ILE A 397 7.98 -24.62 -2.92
C ILE A 397 6.52 -24.47 -2.50
N PHE A 398 5.81 -23.46 -3.03
CA PHE A 398 4.40 -23.24 -2.72
C PHE A 398 3.48 -24.33 -3.29
N LYS A 399 3.68 -24.73 -4.54
CA LYS A 399 2.94 -25.83 -5.19
C LYS A 399 3.14 -27.14 -4.45
N ASP A 400 4.39 -27.45 -4.09
CA ASP A 400 4.71 -28.64 -3.28
C ASP A 400 4.03 -28.60 -1.92
N ALA A 401 3.89 -27.45 -1.30
CA ALA A 401 3.18 -27.28 -0.04
C ALA A 401 1.65 -27.37 -0.20
N GLY A 402 1.11 -27.31 -1.41
CA GLY A 402 -0.33 -27.39 -1.72
C GLY A 402 -1.01 -26.05 -1.94
N PHE A 403 -0.24 -24.97 -2.15
CA PHE A 403 -0.78 -23.67 -2.54
C PHE A 403 -1.04 -23.60 -4.05
N GLU A 404 -2.05 -22.84 -4.43
CA GLU A 404 -2.26 -22.41 -5.81
C GLU A 404 -1.39 -21.19 -6.12
N TRP A 405 -0.52 -21.32 -7.12
CA TRP A 405 0.30 -20.23 -7.65
C TRP A 405 -0.47 -19.47 -8.72
N ARG A 406 -0.67 -18.19 -8.50
CA ARG A 406 -1.61 -17.39 -9.28
C ARG A 406 -0.92 -16.32 -10.14
N GLU A 407 -1.70 -15.69 -11.03
CA GLU A 407 -1.30 -14.50 -11.79
C GLU A 407 -1.43 -13.23 -10.92
N PRO A 408 -0.64 -12.16 -11.22
CA PRO A 408 -0.63 -10.92 -10.43
C PRO A 408 -1.96 -10.17 -10.46
N GLY A 409 -2.35 -9.58 -9.32
CA GLY A 409 -3.55 -8.76 -9.18
C GLY A 409 -3.99 -8.62 -7.73
N CYS A 410 -4.99 -7.81 -7.46
CA CYS A 410 -5.51 -7.58 -6.11
C CYS A 410 -6.19 -8.80 -5.50
N SER A 411 -6.82 -9.66 -6.34
CA SER A 411 -7.36 -10.96 -5.94
C SER A 411 -8.32 -10.87 -4.73
N MET A 412 -8.10 -11.74 -3.73
CA MET A 412 -8.94 -11.83 -2.54
C MET A 412 -8.93 -10.59 -1.64
N CYS A 413 -7.98 -9.67 -1.81
CA CYS A 413 -7.94 -8.40 -1.08
C CYS A 413 -9.24 -7.60 -1.24
N LEU A 414 -9.85 -7.68 -2.41
CA LEU A 414 -11.15 -7.05 -2.72
C LEU A 414 -12.32 -8.03 -2.74
N ALA A 415 -12.12 -9.27 -2.31
CA ALA A 415 -13.10 -10.35 -2.46
C ALA A 415 -13.60 -10.58 -3.91
N MET A 416 -12.81 -10.15 -4.91
CA MET A 416 -13.18 -10.20 -6.33
C MET A 416 -12.90 -11.56 -6.99
N ASN A 417 -12.03 -12.37 -6.40
CA ASN A 417 -11.65 -13.69 -6.90
C ASN A 417 -11.89 -14.72 -5.81
N ALA A 418 -12.95 -15.48 -5.93
CA ALA A 418 -13.27 -16.59 -5.05
C ALA A 418 -12.34 -17.80 -5.31
#